data_b993bdf77e19cf2339641b4e258e487f
#
_entry.id   b993bdf77e19cf2339641b4e258e487f
#
_cell.length_a   1.000
_cell.length_b   1.000
_cell.length_c   1.000
_cell.angle_alpha   90.00
_cell.angle_beta   90.00
_cell.angle_gamma   90.00
#
_symmetry.space_group_name_H-M   'P 1'
#
loop_
_entity.id
_entity.type
_entity.pdbx_description
1 polymer ?
#
loop_
_entity_poly.entity_id
_entity_poly.type
_entity_poly.pdbx_seq_one_letter_code
_entity_poly.pdbx_strand_id
1 'polypeptide(L)'
;MSTIASTPLSRRSLLKLGLGASVVLATAGLTATLSGCSSSAPASGFQVLRDSDLPMLKAIMAALVGPHPALNPANLDAAIAQLDTTLSWTSLAAQKQLTDLFGLLSMGVTRGPLTGLWGNWENATDEQVRAFLERWRDSRLDMLRQGHSALNQLLQMAWYALPVSWEAAGYPGPPAI
;
A
#
# COMPACT_ATOMS: atom_id res chain seq x y z
N MET A 1 -4.57 -33.59 40.63
CA MET A 1 -3.54 -33.87 39.60
C MET A 1 -4.29 -34.32 38.34
N SER A 2 -4.55 -33.41 37.43
CA SER A 2 -5.28 -33.67 36.16
C SER A 2 -4.29 -33.61 35.01
N THR A 3 -4.02 -34.78 34.44
CA THR A 3 -3.12 -35.00 33.31
C THR A 3 -3.80 -34.49 32.04
N ILE A 4 -3.26 -33.45 31.39
CA ILE A 4 -3.68 -32.99 30.09
C ILE A 4 -3.02 -33.93 29.04
N ALA A 5 -3.84 -34.77 28.42
CA ALA A 5 -3.41 -35.66 27.33
C ALA A 5 -3.20 -34.80 26.07
N SER A 6 -1.94 -34.62 25.68
CA SER A 6 -1.56 -34.03 24.38
C SER A 6 -1.76 -35.07 23.29
N THR A 7 -2.84 -34.96 22.53
CA THR A 7 -3.06 -35.76 21.32
C THR A 7 -2.12 -35.26 20.20
N PRO A 8 -1.26 -36.13 19.59
CA PRO A 8 -0.41 -35.72 18.48
C PRO A 8 -1.27 -35.46 17.24
N LEU A 9 -1.27 -34.23 16.78
CA LEU A 9 -1.91 -33.84 15.52
C LEU A 9 -1.16 -34.50 14.34
N SER A 10 -1.75 -35.54 13.77
CA SER A 10 -1.23 -36.23 12.61
C SER A 10 -1.41 -35.35 11.35
N ARG A 11 -0.43 -35.36 10.43
CA ARG A 11 -0.50 -34.68 9.13
C ARG A 11 -1.77 -35.02 8.35
N ARG A 12 -2.32 -36.21 8.53
CA ARG A 12 -3.60 -36.66 7.96
C ARG A 12 -4.81 -35.94 8.55
N SER A 13 -4.75 -35.54 9.82
CA SER A 13 -5.83 -34.77 10.47
C SER A 13 -5.87 -33.33 10.00
N LEU A 14 -4.73 -32.73 9.70
CA LEU A 14 -4.65 -31.38 9.10
C LEU A 14 -5.18 -31.35 7.67
N LEU A 15 -4.90 -32.39 6.88
CA LEU A 15 -5.44 -32.51 5.51
C LEU A 15 -6.96 -32.70 5.51
N LYS A 16 -7.52 -33.43 6.48
CA LYS A 16 -8.97 -33.60 6.60
C LYS A 16 -9.67 -32.33 7.06
N LEU A 17 -9.04 -31.49 7.89
CA LEU A 17 -9.57 -30.18 8.26
C LEU A 17 -9.56 -29.21 7.07
N GLY A 18 -8.53 -29.24 6.22
CA GLY A 18 -8.44 -28.41 5.01
C GLY A 18 -9.46 -28.78 3.94
N LEU A 19 -9.78 -30.06 3.77
CA LEU A 19 -10.80 -30.51 2.83
C LEU A 19 -12.24 -30.22 3.31
N GLY A 20 -12.49 -30.26 4.63
CA GLY A 20 -13.80 -29.94 5.21
C GLY A 20 -14.19 -28.47 5.07
N ALA A 21 -13.24 -27.54 5.17
CA ALA A 21 -13.47 -26.11 5.03
C ALA A 21 -13.81 -25.70 3.58
N SER A 22 -13.33 -26.42 2.59
CA SER A 22 -13.55 -26.13 1.18
C SER A 22 -14.97 -26.47 0.72
N VAL A 23 -15.62 -27.45 1.33
CA VAL A 23 -16.96 -27.93 0.92
C VAL A 23 -18.08 -27.04 1.51
N VAL A 24 -17.86 -26.42 2.66
CA VAL A 24 -18.86 -25.53 3.28
C VAL A 24 -18.96 -24.18 2.55
N LEU A 25 -17.90 -23.74 1.87
CA LEU A 25 -17.90 -22.52 1.05
C LEU A 25 -18.58 -22.69 -0.32
N ALA A 26 -18.76 -23.93 -0.78
CA ALA A 26 -19.33 -24.21 -2.09
C ALA A 26 -20.87 -24.35 -2.10
N THR A 27 -21.51 -24.54 -0.92
CA THR A 27 -22.96 -24.75 -0.83
C THR A 27 -23.77 -23.56 -0.33
N ALA A 28 -23.11 -22.52 0.22
CA ALA A 28 -23.76 -21.24 0.42
C ALA A 28 -23.61 -20.44 -0.89
N GLY A 29 -24.62 -20.48 -1.73
CA GLY A 29 -24.74 -19.67 -2.95
C GLY A 29 -24.75 -18.17 -2.64
N LEU A 30 -23.64 -17.67 -2.13
CA LEU A 30 -23.29 -16.27 -2.13
C LEU A 30 -22.58 -15.99 -3.44
N THR A 31 -23.35 -15.72 -4.49
CA THR A 31 -22.94 -14.77 -5.51
C THR A 31 -22.83 -13.41 -4.83
N ALA A 32 -21.91 -13.28 -3.86
CA ALA A 32 -21.33 -12.02 -3.56
C ALA A 32 -20.60 -11.65 -4.85
N THR A 33 -21.22 -10.84 -5.67
CA THR A 33 -20.55 -10.02 -6.64
C THR A 33 -19.50 -9.27 -5.84
N LEU A 34 -18.29 -9.82 -5.78
CA LEU A 34 -17.09 -9.11 -5.43
C LEU A 34 -16.90 -8.06 -6.54
N SER A 35 -17.76 -7.03 -6.52
CA SER A 35 -17.59 -5.78 -7.26
C SER A 35 -16.44 -5.00 -6.64
N GLY A 36 -15.37 -5.68 -6.38
CA GLY A 36 -14.07 -5.22 -5.93
C GLY A 36 -12.99 -5.80 -6.82
N CYS A 37 -13.28 -6.06 -8.10
CA CYS A 37 -12.27 -6.21 -9.11
C CYS A 37 -11.58 -4.85 -9.25
N SER A 38 -10.61 -4.56 -8.38
CA SER A 38 -9.56 -3.64 -8.76
C SER A 38 -8.99 -4.23 -10.05
N SER A 39 -9.24 -3.54 -11.17
CA SER A 39 -8.67 -3.97 -12.45
C SER A 39 -7.18 -4.12 -12.24
N SER A 40 -6.61 -5.26 -12.62
CA SER A 40 -5.15 -5.43 -12.62
C SER A 40 -4.47 -4.56 -13.67
N ALA A 41 -5.27 -3.91 -14.52
CA ALA A 41 -4.81 -2.98 -15.54
C ALA A 41 -4.38 -1.64 -14.92
N PRO A 42 -3.36 -0.98 -15.48
CA PRO A 42 -2.99 0.37 -15.10
C PRO A 42 -4.16 1.36 -15.26
N ALA A 43 -4.17 2.40 -14.45
CA ALA A 43 -5.09 3.51 -14.54
C ALA A 43 -4.89 4.27 -15.87
N SER A 44 -5.92 5.01 -16.31
CA SER A 44 -5.82 5.82 -17.53
C SER A 44 -4.68 6.84 -17.41
N GLY A 45 -3.75 6.79 -18.36
CA GLY A 45 -2.56 7.65 -18.38
C GLY A 45 -1.38 7.16 -17.53
N PHE A 46 -1.48 5.99 -16.91
CA PHE A 46 -0.42 5.36 -16.12
C PHE A 46 0.08 4.08 -16.80
N GLN A 47 1.30 3.64 -16.48
CA GLN A 47 1.93 2.45 -17.02
C GLN A 47 1.91 1.27 -16.04
N VAL A 48 1.94 1.54 -14.73
CA VAL A 48 2.06 0.55 -13.64
C VAL A 48 0.98 0.73 -12.59
N LEU A 49 0.71 1.96 -12.16
CA LEU A 49 -0.24 2.27 -11.08
C LEU A 49 -1.69 2.05 -11.51
N ARG A 50 -2.49 1.45 -10.63
CA ARG A 50 -3.91 1.16 -10.85
C ARG A 50 -4.77 2.26 -10.22
N ASP A 51 -6.01 2.41 -10.69
CA ASP A 51 -6.98 3.36 -10.12
C ASP A 51 -7.13 3.19 -8.60
N SER A 52 -7.10 1.94 -8.11
CA SER A 52 -7.19 1.63 -6.69
C SER A 52 -6.00 2.10 -5.85
N ASP A 53 -4.84 2.33 -6.47
CA ASP A 53 -3.61 2.71 -5.78
C ASP A 53 -3.51 4.22 -5.57
N LEU A 54 -4.12 5.00 -6.48
CA LEU A 54 -3.97 6.46 -6.52
C LEU A 54 -4.40 7.18 -5.24
N PRO A 55 -5.61 6.92 -4.66
CA PRO A 55 -6.04 7.61 -3.44
C PRO A 55 -5.10 7.36 -2.26
N MET A 56 -4.67 6.12 -2.10
CA MET A 56 -3.73 5.71 -1.05
C MET A 56 -2.39 6.42 -1.20
N LEU A 57 -1.80 6.39 -2.39
CA LEU A 57 -0.48 6.99 -2.64
C LEU A 57 -0.52 8.51 -2.44
N LYS A 58 -1.59 9.18 -2.86
CA LYS A 58 -1.79 10.62 -2.63
C LYS A 58 -1.90 10.95 -1.14
N ALA A 59 -2.71 10.19 -0.39
CA ALA A 59 -2.87 10.40 1.05
C ALA A 59 -1.54 10.20 1.80
N ILE A 60 -0.81 9.13 1.48
CA ILE A 60 0.50 8.85 2.10
C ILE A 60 1.52 9.94 1.72
N MET A 61 1.58 10.34 0.46
CA MET A 61 2.50 11.39 0.00
C MET A 61 2.22 12.72 0.70
N ALA A 62 0.95 13.14 0.79
CA ALA A 62 0.57 14.36 1.50
C ALA A 62 1.00 14.34 2.98
N ALA A 63 0.80 13.20 3.67
CA ALA A 63 1.20 13.03 5.05
C ALA A 63 2.72 13.03 5.25
N LEU A 64 3.48 12.46 4.29
CA LEU A 64 4.96 12.42 4.32
C LEU A 64 5.58 13.79 4.02
N VAL A 65 5.04 14.51 3.05
CA VAL A 65 5.51 15.86 2.69
C VAL A 65 5.16 16.86 3.80
N GLY A 66 4.00 16.69 4.43
CA GLY A 66 3.53 17.57 5.49
C GLY A 66 3.18 18.98 4.97
N PRO A 67 3.18 19.98 5.84
CA PRO A 67 2.89 21.35 5.45
C PRO A 67 3.98 21.91 4.53
N HIS A 68 3.71 21.94 3.25
CA HIS A 68 4.63 22.41 2.21
C HIS A 68 3.91 23.41 1.29
N PRO A 69 4.51 24.58 0.97
CA PRO A 69 3.84 25.62 0.18
C PRO A 69 3.43 25.17 -1.22
N ALA A 70 4.17 24.24 -1.82
CA ALA A 70 3.83 23.66 -3.13
C ALA A 70 2.86 22.47 -3.04
N LEU A 71 2.42 22.06 -1.86
CA LEU A 71 1.51 20.92 -1.71
C LEU A 71 0.09 21.34 -2.11
N ASN A 72 -0.31 20.90 -3.28
CA ASN A 72 -1.65 21.08 -3.83
C ASN A 72 -2.03 19.88 -4.71
N PRO A 73 -3.30 19.69 -5.08
CA PRO A 73 -3.75 18.54 -5.86
C PRO A 73 -3.00 18.35 -7.17
N ALA A 74 -2.70 19.43 -7.91
CA ALA A 74 -2.01 19.33 -9.20
C ALA A 74 -0.57 18.84 -9.04
N ASN A 75 0.16 19.31 -8.03
CA ASN A 75 1.52 18.88 -7.76
C ASN A 75 1.56 17.45 -7.17
N LEU A 76 0.54 17.05 -6.40
CA LEU A 76 0.39 15.65 -5.99
C LEU A 76 0.18 14.74 -7.19
N ASP A 77 -0.70 15.12 -8.12
CA ASP A 77 -0.92 14.34 -9.35
C ASP A 77 0.36 14.23 -10.18
N ALA A 78 1.10 15.32 -10.32
CA ALA A 78 2.39 15.31 -11.01
C ALA A 78 3.41 14.39 -10.33
N ALA A 79 3.47 14.40 -8.98
CA ALA A 79 4.37 13.52 -8.24
C ALA A 79 3.98 12.05 -8.38
N ILE A 80 2.68 11.73 -8.39
CA ILE A 80 2.21 10.35 -8.64
C ILE A 80 2.52 9.90 -10.06
N ALA A 81 2.39 10.77 -11.06
CA ALA A 81 2.80 10.47 -12.44
C ALA A 81 4.33 10.25 -12.55
N GLN A 82 5.12 11.02 -11.80
CA GLN A 82 6.57 10.82 -11.71
C GLN A 82 6.93 9.48 -11.03
N LEU A 83 6.17 9.09 -9.98
CA LEU A 83 6.30 7.78 -9.35
C LEU A 83 6.06 6.66 -10.37
N ASP A 84 4.96 6.73 -11.12
CA ASP A 84 4.62 5.74 -12.14
C ASP A 84 5.71 5.60 -13.19
N THR A 85 6.22 6.73 -13.68
CA THR A 85 7.35 6.75 -14.61
C THR A 85 8.57 6.05 -14.02
N THR A 86 8.91 6.34 -12.76
CA THR A 86 10.03 5.70 -12.07
C THR A 86 9.81 4.19 -11.94
N LEU A 87 8.59 3.77 -11.58
CA LEU A 87 8.23 2.35 -11.48
C LEU A 87 8.33 1.63 -12.81
N SER A 88 7.97 2.28 -13.91
CA SER A 88 8.03 1.67 -15.26
C SER A 88 9.44 1.29 -15.68
N TRP A 89 10.46 1.95 -15.14
CA TRP A 89 11.88 1.65 -15.38
C TRP A 89 12.47 0.59 -14.44
N THR A 90 11.70 0.10 -13.46
CA THR A 90 12.15 -0.96 -12.55
C THR A 90 11.95 -2.35 -13.17
N SER A 91 12.57 -3.38 -12.57
CA SER A 91 12.35 -4.75 -13.01
C SER A 91 10.90 -5.20 -12.79
N LEU A 92 10.39 -6.10 -13.63
CA LEU A 92 9.03 -6.66 -13.48
C LEU A 92 8.81 -7.30 -12.09
N ALA A 93 9.86 -7.90 -11.51
CA ALA A 93 9.80 -8.47 -10.17
C ALA A 93 9.59 -7.37 -9.11
N ALA A 94 10.28 -6.24 -9.20
CA ALA A 94 10.13 -5.11 -8.31
C ALA A 94 8.75 -4.45 -8.49
N GLN A 95 8.31 -4.25 -9.75
CA GLN A 95 6.96 -3.74 -10.03
C GLN A 95 5.90 -4.62 -9.36
N LYS A 96 6.00 -5.95 -9.52
CA LYS A 96 5.06 -6.89 -8.91
C LYS A 96 5.06 -6.78 -7.39
N GLN A 97 6.21 -6.74 -6.73
CA GLN A 97 6.29 -6.61 -5.27
C GLN A 97 5.63 -5.32 -4.78
N LEU A 98 5.85 -4.21 -5.47
CA LEU A 98 5.27 -2.91 -5.11
C LEU A 98 3.76 -2.89 -5.36
N THR A 99 3.30 -3.40 -6.50
CA THR A 99 1.86 -3.48 -6.79
C THR A 99 1.12 -4.45 -5.88
N ASP A 100 1.76 -5.53 -5.42
CA ASP A 100 1.22 -6.42 -4.39
C ASP A 100 1.09 -5.68 -3.04
N LEU A 101 2.10 -4.91 -2.63
CA LEU A 101 2.05 -4.06 -1.43
C LEU A 101 0.94 -3.02 -1.53
N PHE A 102 0.86 -2.31 -2.66
CA PHE A 102 -0.20 -1.32 -2.89
C PHE A 102 -1.59 -1.96 -2.84
N GLY A 103 -1.74 -3.15 -3.45
CA GLY A 103 -2.97 -3.92 -3.40
C GLY A 103 -3.42 -4.24 -1.98
N LEU A 104 -2.50 -4.70 -1.13
CA LEU A 104 -2.79 -4.98 0.28
C LEU A 104 -3.25 -3.73 1.05
N LEU A 105 -2.69 -2.57 0.75
CA LEU A 105 -3.04 -1.30 1.39
C LEU A 105 -4.34 -0.68 0.83
N SER A 106 -4.65 -0.92 -0.45
CA SER A 106 -5.83 -0.39 -1.11
C SER A 106 -7.10 -1.20 -0.83
N MET A 107 -6.96 -2.53 -0.66
CA MET A 107 -8.11 -3.42 -0.44
C MET A 107 -8.76 -3.18 0.93
N GLY A 108 -10.09 -2.98 0.96
CA GLY A 108 -10.83 -2.70 2.19
C GLY A 108 -10.69 -3.76 3.28
N VAL A 109 -10.59 -5.04 2.90
CA VAL A 109 -10.47 -6.17 3.85
C VAL A 109 -9.11 -6.17 4.56
N THR A 110 -8.04 -5.84 3.87
CA THR A 110 -6.66 -5.87 4.41
C THR A 110 -6.22 -4.52 4.95
N ARG A 111 -6.74 -3.42 4.41
CA ARG A 111 -6.40 -2.06 4.83
C ARG A 111 -6.61 -1.83 6.33
N GLY A 112 -7.82 -2.09 6.85
CA GLY A 112 -8.13 -1.87 8.26
C GLY A 112 -7.13 -2.54 9.22
N PRO A 113 -6.93 -3.87 9.14
CA PRO A 113 -5.96 -4.58 9.98
C PRO A 113 -4.52 -4.11 9.81
N LEU A 114 -4.09 -3.79 8.59
CA LEU A 114 -2.70 -3.39 8.30
C LEU A 114 -2.41 -1.94 8.67
N THR A 115 -3.34 -1.03 8.38
CA THR A 115 -3.13 0.42 8.51
C THR A 115 -3.87 1.05 9.68
N GLY A 116 -4.90 0.39 10.24
CA GLY A 116 -5.82 0.97 11.21
C GLY A 116 -6.86 1.92 10.57
N LEU A 117 -6.85 2.05 9.24
CA LEU A 117 -7.79 2.87 8.48
C LEU A 117 -8.95 2.01 8.02
N TRP A 118 -10.11 2.18 8.63
CA TRP A 118 -11.32 1.41 8.31
C TRP A 118 -12.19 2.08 7.24
N GLY A 119 -12.00 3.38 7.00
CA GLY A 119 -12.63 4.14 5.93
C GLY A 119 -11.85 4.08 4.61
N ASN A 120 -12.31 4.82 3.59
CA ASN A 120 -11.59 4.97 2.33
C ASN A 120 -10.41 5.93 2.47
N TRP A 121 -9.39 5.77 1.62
CA TRP A 121 -8.21 6.61 1.63
C TRP A 121 -8.51 8.09 1.31
N GLU A 122 -9.54 8.34 0.50
CA GLU A 122 -10.01 9.69 0.15
C GLU A 122 -10.51 10.49 1.37
N ASN A 123 -10.95 9.77 2.41
CA ASN A 123 -11.48 10.35 3.64
C ASN A 123 -10.51 10.23 4.83
N ALA A 124 -9.32 9.70 4.59
CA ALA A 124 -8.30 9.56 5.63
C ALA A 124 -7.75 10.93 6.03
N THR A 125 -7.69 11.22 7.33
CA THR A 125 -7.03 12.44 7.80
C THR A 125 -5.51 12.26 7.83
N ASP A 126 -4.78 13.37 7.76
CA ASP A 126 -3.32 13.36 7.85
C ASP A 126 -2.83 12.68 9.14
N GLU A 127 -3.53 12.89 10.26
CA GLU A 127 -3.20 12.27 11.55
C GLU A 127 -3.34 10.76 11.49
N GLN A 128 -4.39 10.25 10.86
CA GLN A 128 -4.61 8.81 10.70
C GLN A 128 -3.52 8.18 9.84
N VAL A 129 -3.13 8.84 8.75
CA VAL A 129 -2.08 8.37 7.85
C VAL A 129 -0.72 8.41 8.54
N ARG A 130 -0.40 9.48 9.29
CA ARG A 130 0.84 9.56 10.08
C ARG A 130 0.91 8.48 11.14
N ALA A 131 -0.18 8.27 11.89
CA ALA A 131 -0.24 7.23 12.92
C ALA A 131 -0.03 5.82 12.32
N PHE A 132 -0.54 5.57 11.12
CA PHE A 132 -0.26 4.35 10.37
C PHE A 132 1.24 4.22 10.04
N LEU A 133 1.85 5.25 9.47
CA LEU A 133 3.25 5.25 9.07
C LEU A 133 4.19 5.08 10.28
N GLU A 134 3.91 5.77 11.39
CA GLU A 134 4.66 5.64 12.65
C GLU A 134 4.57 4.22 13.22
N ARG A 135 3.37 3.64 13.23
CA ARG A 135 3.19 2.26 13.68
C ARG A 135 3.99 1.26 12.86
N TRP A 136 4.10 1.45 11.54
CA TRP A 136 4.90 0.60 10.69
C TRP A 136 6.41 0.83 10.90
N ARG A 137 6.83 2.09 11.01
CA ARG A 137 8.22 2.46 11.31
C ARG A 137 8.72 1.83 12.61
N ASP A 138 7.90 1.88 13.66
CA ASP A 138 8.27 1.46 15.00
C ASP A 138 7.87 -0.01 15.30
N SER A 139 7.41 -0.74 14.28
CA SER A 139 6.98 -2.13 14.40
C SER A 139 8.14 -3.06 14.75
N ARG A 140 7.84 -4.11 15.53
CA ARG A 140 8.77 -5.23 15.76
C ARG A 140 8.91 -6.16 14.55
N LEU A 141 7.99 -6.09 13.60
CA LEU A 141 7.99 -6.91 12.39
C LEU A 141 8.83 -6.24 11.30
N ASP A 142 9.91 -6.91 10.89
CA ASP A 142 10.82 -6.39 9.85
C ASP A 142 10.10 -6.06 8.55
N MET A 143 9.13 -6.87 8.17
CA MET A 143 8.35 -6.66 6.95
C MET A 143 7.60 -5.31 6.97
N LEU A 144 7.03 -4.90 8.10
CA LEU A 144 6.33 -3.61 8.20
C LEU A 144 7.30 -2.44 8.15
N ARG A 145 8.46 -2.55 8.81
CA ARG A 145 9.51 -1.52 8.73
C ARG A 145 10.05 -1.38 7.30
N GLN A 146 10.24 -2.51 6.59
CA GLN A 146 10.66 -2.49 5.19
C GLN A 146 9.58 -1.86 4.30
N GLY A 147 8.31 -2.20 4.51
CA GLY A 147 7.18 -1.58 3.82
C GLY A 147 7.13 -0.05 4.03
N HIS A 148 7.30 0.41 5.28
CA HIS A 148 7.41 1.84 5.59
C HIS A 148 8.58 2.48 4.85
N SER A 149 9.77 1.88 4.91
CA SER A 149 10.96 2.43 4.26
C SER A 149 10.79 2.51 2.74
N ALA A 150 10.20 1.49 2.11
CA ALA A 150 9.93 1.48 0.68
C ALA A 150 8.95 2.59 0.28
N LEU A 151 7.81 2.71 0.99
CA LEU A 151 6.84 3.77 0.73
C LEU A 151 7.46 5.17 0.90
N ASN A 152 8.15 5.39 2.02
CA ASN A 152 8.78 6.67 2.32
C ASN A 152 9.81 7.05 1.23
N GLN A 153 10.70 6.13 0.86
CA GLN A 153 11.74 6.36 -0.13
C GLN A 153 11.14 6.64 -1.51
N LEU A 154 10.21 5.81 -1.97
CA LEU A 154 9.61 5.97 -3.30
C LEU A 154 8.83 7.28 -3.43
N LEU A 155 8.01 7.61 -2.43
CA LEU A 155 7.16 8.80 -2.48
C LEU A 155 7.99 10.08 -2.33
N GLN A 156 8.98 10.09 -1.46
CA GLN A 156 9.89 11.23 -1.35
C GLN A 156 10.71 11.44 -2.62
N MET A 157 11.24 10.37 -3.24
CA MET A 157 11.95 10.48 -4.51
C MET A 157 11.05 11.08 -5.61
N ALA A 158 9.79 10.65 -5.68
CA ALA A 158 8.84 11.17 -6.66
C ALA A 158 8.50 12.65 -6.40
N TRP A 159 8.32 13.05 -5.14
CA TRP A 159 8.05 14.43 -4.76
C TRP A 159 9.24 15.35 -5.08
N TYR A 160 10.44 14.98 -4.63
CA TYR A 160 11.65 15.78 -4.85
C TYR A 160 12.20 15.72 -6.27
N ALA A 161 11.67 14.89 -7.14
CA ALA A 161 11.91 14.97 -8.58
C ALA A 161 11.24 16.19 -9.23
N LEU A 162 10.24 16.78 -8.57
CA LEU A 162 9.54 17.96 -9.07
C LEU A 162 10.27 19.26 -8.68
N PRO A 163 10.57 20.16 -9.65
CA PRO A 163 11.24 21.43 -9.34
C PRO A 163 10.51 22.29 -8.31
N VAL A 164 9.17 22.21 -8.23
CA VAL A 164 8.35 22.96 -7.27
C VAL A 164 8.65 22.61 -5.80
N SER A 165 9.27 21.46 -5.53
CA SER A 165 9.65 21.05 -4.17
C SER A 165 11.00 21.63 -3.73
N TRP A 166 11.82 22.13 -4.65
CA TRP A 166 13.22 22.52 -4.40
C TRP A 166 13.35 23.82 -3.65
N GLU A 167 12.50 24.81 -3.94
CA GLU A 167 12.55 26.14 -3.34
C GLU A 167 12.44 26.08 -1.81
N ALA A 168 11.45 25.33 -1.30
CA ALA A 168 11.27 25.16 0.14
C ALA A 168 12.40 24.35 0.80
N ALA A 169 13.10 23.51 0.04
CA ALA A 169 14.28 22.79 0.49
C ALA A 169 15.58 23.60 0.39
N GLY A 170 15.51 24.84 -0.15
CA GLY A 170 16.69 25.68 -0.40
C GLY A 170 17.63 25.15 -1.49
N TYR A 171 17.13 24.24 -2.37
CA TYR A 171 17.93 23.68 -3.45
C TYR A 171 17.73 24.50 -4.74
N PRO A 172 18.81 25.07 -5.32
CA PRO A 172 18.71 25.94 -6.51
C PRO A 172 18.43 25.19 -7.82
N GLY A 173 18.38 23.86 -7.79
CA GLY A 173 18.28 23.02 -8.98
C GLY A 173 19.64 22.45 -9.42
N PRO A 174 19.62 21.55 -10.44
CA PRO A 174 20.84 20.99 -11.02
C PRO A 174 21.66 22.12 -11.68
N PRO A 175 23.00 22.02 -11.63
CA PRO A 175 23.86 23.01 -12.29
C PRO A 175 23.58 23.02 -13.81
N ALA A 176 23.50 24.21 -14.40
CA ALA A 176 23.47 24.35 -15.85
C ALA A 176 24.81 23.88 -16.42
N ILE A 177 24.78 22.89 -17.30
CA ILE A 177 25.95 22.35 -18.02
C ILE A 177 26.01 23.02 -19.39
#